data_c92793b18bfe4f2ad58bf6aeda4aa9d5
#
_entry.id   c92793b18bfe4f2ad58bf6aeda4aa9d5
#
_cell.length_a   1.000
_cell.length_b   1.000
_cell.length_c   1.000
_cell.angle_alpha   90.00
_cell.angle_beta   90.00
_cell.angle_gamma   90.00
#
_symmetry.space_group_name_H-M   'P 1'
#
loop_
_entity.id
_entity.type
_entity.pdbx_description
1 polymer ?
#
loop_
_entity_poly.entity_id
_entity_poly.type
_entity_poly.pdbx_seq_one_letter_code
_entity_poly.pdbx_strand_id
1 'polypeptide(L)'
;MKHLLSISDLSKPEAISILDTATELARVSDGAVKKLPTLRGRTIVNLFAEDSTRTRISFEAAAKRLSADVINFSAKGSSLSKGESLKDTAMTLQAMGADAVVIRHPASGAAQRLADSEWMSGSVVNAGDGTHEHPSQALLDAFTIRKHLGMGGSDLSGLNVAIVGDILHSRVARSNVLLLSMLGAKVTLVAPPTLLPVGIQNWPATVSYDFDAVIPHVDVVMMLRVQQERMSDLFFPNAREYSRYFGLNGERMANMKSGAIVMHPG
;
A
#
# COMPACT_ATOMS: atom_id res chain seq x y z
N MET A 1 1.21 -4.86 18.53
CA MET A 1 0.58 -3.78 17.70
C MET A 1 -0.94 -3.84 17.82
N LYS A 2 -1.64 -2.72 18.06
CA LYS A 2 -3.13 -2.65 18.10
C LYS A 2 -3.70 -2.17 16.76
N HIS A 3 -3.05 -1.20 16.11
CA HIS A 3 -3.46 -0.57 14.86
C HIS A 3 -2.37 -0.73 13.81
N LEU A 4 -2.73 -0.67 12.52
CA LEU A 4 -1.79 -0.58 11.40
C LEU A 4 -2.09 0.72 10.64
N LEU A 5 -1.45 1.82 11.01
CA LEU A 5 -1.77 3.17 10.50
C LEU A 5 -0.72 3.65 9.51
N SER A 6 0.55 3.42 9.82
CA SER A 6 1.72 3.83 9.06
C SER A 6 2.77 2.71 9.09
N ILE A 7 3.64 2.68 8.09
CA ILE A 7 4.83 1.81 8.14
C ILE A 7 5.79 2.27 9.23
N SER A 8 5.82 3.55 9.54
CA SER A 8 6.67 4.09 10.62
C SER A 8 6.30 3.57 12.02
N ASP A 9 5.09 3.04 12.19
CA ASP A 9 4.63 2.45 13.46
C ASP A 9 5.10 1.00 13.63
N LEU A 10 5.66 0.39 12.58
CA LEU A 10 6.17 -0.97 12.60
C LEU A 10 7.67 -0.99 12.92
N SER A 11 8.06 -1.94 13.75
CA SER A 11 9.45 -2.38 13.82
C SER A 11 9.76 -3.41 12.72
N LYS A 12 11.03 -3.54 12.34
CA LYS A 12 11.47 -4.55 11.36
C LYS A 12 11.03 -5.98 11.75
N PRO A 13 11.15 -6.44 13.02
CA PRO A 13 10.65 -7.75 13.43
C PRO A 13 9.13 -7.92 13.24
N GLU A 14 8.32 -6.88 13.53
CA GLU A 14 6.87 -6.94 13.31
C GLU A 14 6.53 -7.04 11.83
N ALA A 15 7.20 -6.25 10.98
CA ALA A 15 7.01 -6.33 9.52
C ALA A 15 7.35 -7.74 9.00
N ILE A 16 8.47 -8.33 9.43
CA ILE A 16 8.86 -9.70 9.07
C ILE A 16 7.81 -10.71 9.55
N SER A 17 7.33 -10.61 10.78
CA SER A 17 6.31 -11.49 11.34
C SER A 17 5.00 -11.45 10.53
N ILE A 18 4.58 -10.26 10.07
CA ILE A 18 3.41 -10.11 9.20
C ILE A 18 3.65 -10.82 7.85
N LEU A 19 4.83 -10.64 7.24
CA LEU A 19 5.16 -11.26 5.97
C LEU A 19 5.26 -12.79 6.08
N ASP A 20 5.78 -13.31 7.18
CA ASP A 20 5.85 -14.75 7.43
C ASP A 20 4.45 -15.34 7.62
N THR A 21 3.60 -14.68 8.43
CA THR A 21 2.18 -15.04 8.57
C THR A 21 1.45 -15.04 7.23
N ALA A 22 1.72 -14.03 6.38
CA ALA A 22 1.13 -13.96 5.04
C ALA A 22 1.59 -15.14 4.16
N THR A 23 2.85 -15.59 4.31
CA THR A 23 3.37 -16.76 3.59
C THR A 23 2.66 -18.05 4.01
N GLU A 24 2.40 -18.22 5.30
CA GLU A 24 1.65 -19.37 5.81
C GLU A 24 0.18 -19.34 5.35
N LEU A 25 -0.47 -18.17 5.43
CA LEU A 25 -1.85 -18.00 4.98
C LEU A 25 -2.02 -18.20 3.46
N ALA A 26 -1.00 -17.86 2.66
CA ALA A 26 -1.01 -18.13 1.23
C ALA A 26 -1.06 -19.62 0.94
N ARG A 27 -0.31 -20.45 1.68
CA ARG A 27 -0.34 -21.92 1.56
C ARG A 27 -1.73 -22.49 1.88
N VAL A 28 -2.40 -21.94 2.90
CA VAL A 28 -3.78 -22.35 3.24
C VAL A 28 -4.75 -21.99 2.11
N SER A 29 -4.54 -20.83 1.47
CA SER A 29 -5.39 -20.38 0.36
C SER A 29 -5.28 -21.24 -0.89
N ASP A 30 -4.17 -21.95 -1.07
CA ASP A 30 -3.95 -22.90 -2.17
C ASP A 30 -4.53 -24.31 -1.86
N GLY A 31 -4.92 -24.56 -0.60
CA GLY A 31 -5.48 -25.82 -0.17
C GLY A 31 -6.97 -26.01 -0.51
N ALA A 32 -7.48 -27.24 -0.29
CA ALA A 32 -8.88 -27.57 -0.53
C ALA A 32 -9.84 -26.81 0.40
N VAL A 33 -9.44 -26.57 1.65
CA VAL A 33 -10.20 -25.79 2.64
C VAL A 33 -9.56 -24.44 2.81
N LYS A 34 -10.20 -23.41 2.24
CA LYS A 34 -9.69 -22.03 2.21
C LYS A 34 -10.18 -21.17 3.38
N LYS A 35 -10.65 -21.79 4.45
CA LYS A 35 -11.30 -21.08 5.57
C LYS A 35 -10.68 -21.49 6.90
N LEU A 36 -10.31 -20.50 7.72
CA LEU A 36 -9.75 -20.68 9.05
C LEU A 36 -10.66 -20.03 10.09
N PRO A 37 -10.79 -20.58 11.30
CA PRO A 37 -11.67 -20.04 12.35
C PRO A 37 -11.05 -18.89 13.15
N THR A 38 -9.94 -18.32 12.70
CA THR A 38 -9.09 -17.38 13.47
C THR A 38 -9.83 -16.14 13.96
N LEU A 39 -10.78 -15.60 13.17
CA LEU A 39 -11.57 -14.43 13.51
C LEU A 39 -13.06 -14.75 13.69
N ARG A 40 -13.38 -16.01 14.04
CA ARG A 40 -14.77 -16.43 14.28
C ARG A 40 -15.39 -15.62 15.42
N GLY A 41 -16.56 -15.05 15.19
CA GLY A 41 -17.28 -14.20 16.15
C GLY A 41 -16.72 -12.77 16.25
N ARG A 42 -15.82 -12.37 15.35
CA ARG A 42 -15.34 -10.99 15.20
C ARG A 42 -16.05 -10.30 14.06
N THR A 43 -16.36 -9.03 14.23
CA THR A 43 -16.97 -8.18 13.21
C THR A 43 -15.93 -7.22 12.64
N ILE A 44 -15.66 -7.33 11.33
CA ILE A 44 -14.74 -6.47 10.60
C ILE A 44 -15.53 -5.53 9.69
N VAL A 45 -15.28 -4.24 9.82
CA VAL A 45 -15.92 -3.22 8.99
C VAL A 45 -14.96 -2.69 7.94
N ASN A 46 -15.35 -2.75 6.67
CA ASN A 46 -14.65 -2.08 5.58
C ASN A 46 -15.29 -0.70 5.36
N LEU A 47 -14.66 0.35 5.86
CA LEU A 47 -15.10 1.75 5.73
C LEU A 47 -14.37 2.43 4.58
N PHE A 48 -14.98 2.46 3.40
CA PHE A 48 -14.39 3.01 2.19
C PHE A 48 -15.07 4.31 1.78
N ALA A 49 -14.46 5.43 2.14
CA ALA A 49 -14.89 6.78 1.76
C ALA A 49 -14.32 7.21 0.39
N GLU A 50 -13.41 6.43 -0.19
CA GLU A 50 -12.83 6.59 -1.53
C GLU A 50 -13.07 5.32 -2.34
N ASP A 51 -13.38 5.46 -3.63
CA ASP A 51 -13.65 4.31 -4.50
C ASP A 51 -12.42 3.39 -4.61
N SER A 52 -12.63 2.11 -4.33
CA SER A 52 -11.62 1.07 -4.51
C SER A 52 -12.27 -0.31 -4.59
N THR A 53 -12.24 -0.90 -5.76
CA THR A 53 -12.78 -2.25 -5.97
C THR A 53 -11.85 -3.31 -5.42
N ARG A 54 -10.59 -3.29 -5.83
CA ARG A 54 -9.60 -4.33 -5.45
C ARG A 54 -9.36 -4.37 -3.95
N THR A 55 -9.03 -3.24 -3.35
CA THR A 55 -8.68 -3.19 -1.91
C THR A 55 -9.86 -3.62 -1.05
N ARG A 56 -11.08 -3.12 -1.34
CA ARG A 56 -12.28 -3.50 -0.60
C ARG A 56 -12.57 -4.99 -0.68
N ILE A 57 -12.57 -5.56 -1.91
CA ILE A 57 -12.85 -6.98 -2.12
C ILE A 57 -11.76 -7.85 -1.48
N SER A 58 -10.49 -7.43 -1.51
CA SER A 58 -9.39 -8.17 -0.89
C SER A 58 -9.54 -8.26 0.63
N PHE A 59 -9.85 -7.16 1.31
CA PHE A 59 -10.10 -7.17 2.75
C PHE A 59 -11.37 -7.95 3.11
N GLU A 60 -12.44 -7.82 2.33
CA GLU A 60 -13.66 -8.60 2.52
C GLU A 60 -13.38 -10.11 2.40
N ALA A 61 -12.68 -10.52 1.35
CA ALA A 61 -12.33 -11.92 1.13
C ALA A 61 -11.41 -12.46 2.24
N ALA A 62 -10.43 -11.68 2.68
CA ALA A 62 -9.53 -12.05 3.76
C ALA A 62 -10.28 -12.26 5.08
N ALA A 63 -11.14 -11.32 5.49
CA ALA A 63 -11.93 -11.43 6.70
C ALA A 63 -12.86 -12.65 6.67
N LYS A 64 -13.56 -12.87 5.54
CA LYS A 64 -14.43 -14.05 5.36
C LYS A 64 -13.67 -15.38 5.37
N ARG A 65 -12.44 -15.41 4.83
CA ARG A 65 -11.57 -16.60 4.89
C ARG A 65 -11.10 -16.89 6.31
N LEU A 66 -10.98 -15.89 7.15
CA LEU A 66 -10.67 -16.01 8.57
C LEU A 66 -11.93 -16.21 9.45
N SER A 67 -13.11 -16.41 8.85
CA SER A 67 -14.40 -16.65 9.49
C SER A 67 -14.94 -15.46 10.30
N ALA A 68 -14.55 -14.23 9.97
CA ALA A 68 -15.16 -13.02 10.52
C ALA A 68 -16.51 -12.72 9.85
N ASP A 69 -17.38 -12.03 10.58
CA ASP A 69 -18.51 -11.30 10.01
C ASP A 69 -17.99 -10.00 9.37
N VAL A 70 -18.52 -9.65 8.19
CA VAL A 70 -18.04 -8.49 7.44
C VAL A 70 -19.15 -7.52 7.13
N ILE A 71 -18.94 -6.26 7.49
CA ILE A 71 -19.81 -5.14 7.13
C ILE A 71 -19.05 -4.28 6.12
N ASN A 72 -19.61 -4.11 4.93
CA ASN A 72 -19.07 -3.18 3.94
C ASN A 72 -19.83 -1.87 3.99
N PHE A 73 -19.14 -0.77 4.26
CA PHE A 73 -19.66 0.57 4.30
C PHE A 73 -18.99 1.40 3.19
N SER A 74 -19.79 1.95 2.28
CA SER A 74 -19.33 2.80 1.19
C SER A 74 -19.88 4.21 1.34
N ALA A 75 -19.06 5.23 1.05
CA ALA A 75 -19.51 6.63 1.10
C ALA A 75 -20.65 6.88 0.11
N LYS A 76 -20.61 6.30 -1.10
CA LYS A 76 -21.67 6.43 -2.09
C LYS A 76 -22.96 5.75 -1.60
N GLY A 77 -24.04 6.53 -1.49
CA GLY A 77 -25.35 6.04 -1.06
C GLY A 77 -25.51 5.89 0.46
N SER A 78 -24.54 6.32 1.25
CA SER A 78 -24.61 6.35 2.71
C SER A 78 -24.79 7.76 3.27
N SER A 79 -24.96 7.88 4.57
CA SER A 79 -25.03 9.15 5.31
C SER A 79 -23.74 10.00 5.17
N LEU A 80 -22.57 9.38 4.95
CA LEU A 80 -21.33 10.11 4.65
C LEU A 80 -21.46 11.00 3.40
N SER A 81 -22.16 10.55 2.37
CA SER A 81 -22.41 11.38 1.19
C SER A 81 -23.35 12.55 1.45
N LYS A 82 -24.07 12.54 2.58
CA LYS A 82 -24.97 13.59 3.05
C LYS A 82 -24.32 14.52 4.08
N GLY A 83 -23.01 14.38 4.33
CA GLY A 83 -22.25 15.22 5.25
C GLY A 83 -22.12 14.68 6.69
N GLU A 84 -22.44 13.40 6.93
CA GLU A 84 -22.16 12.78 8.22
C GLU A 84 -20.66 12.79 8.52
N SER A 85 -20.29 13.09 9.76
CA SER A 85 -18.89 13.15 10.16
C SER A 85 -18.28 11.76 10.35
N LEU A 86 -16.95 11.64 10.20
CA LEU A 86 -16.22 10.42 10.51
C LEU A 86 -16.48 9.97 11.97
N LYS A 87 -16.69 10.92 12.90
CA LYS A 87 -17.01 10.64 14.29
C LYS A 87 -18.34 9.91 14.42
N ASP A 88 -19.40 10.44 13.84
CA ASP A 88 -20.75 9.85 13.95
C ASP A 88 -20.79 8.47 13.33
N THR A 89 -20.13 8.30 12.18
CA THR A 89 -19.95 7.00 11.54
C THR A 89 -19.20 6.02 12.47
N ALA A 90 -18.08 6.43 13.06
CA ALA A 90 -17.28 5.60 13.97
C ALA A 90 -18.08 5.15 15.22
N MET A 91 -18.80 6.07 15.83
CA MET A 91 -19.65 5.77 17.00
C MET A 91 -20.78 4.80 16.65
N THR A 92 -21.37 4.93 15.46
CA THR A 92 -22.37 4.00 14.95
C THR A 92 -21.79 2.59 14.77
N LEU A 93 -20.59 2.49 14.15
CA LEU A 93 -19.89 1.21 13.96
C LEU A 93 -19.49 0.58 15.31
N GLN A 94 -19.07 1.39 16.27
CA GLN A 94 -18.80 0.92 17.65
C GLN A 94 -20.06 0.33 18.31
N ALA A 95 -21.18 1.03 18.18
CA ALA A 95 -22.47 0.55 18.72
C ALA A 95 -22.95 -0.75 18.05
N MET A 96 -22.57 -0.99 16.81
CA MET A 96 -22.82 -2.25 16.08
C MET A 96 -21.84 -3.38 16.43
N GLY A 97 -20.89 -3.14 17.34
CA GLY A 97 -19.94 -4.15 17.80
C GLY A 97 -18.76 -4.39 16.87
N ALA A 98 -18.29 -3.39 16.13
CA ALA A 98 -17.11 -3.52 15.28
C ALA A 98 -15.84 -3.80 16.12
N ASP A 99 -15.20 -4.95 15.90
CA ASP A 99 -13.90 -5.30 16.50
C ASP A 99 -12.73 -4.69 15.76
N ALA A 100 -12.85 -4.47 14.46
CA ALA A 100 -11.84 -3.77 13.66
C ALA A 100 -12.48 -3.02 12.50
N VAL A 101 -11.85 -1.89 12.12
CA VAL A 101 -12.21 -1.08 10.96
C VAL A 101 -11.03 -1.00 9.99
N VAL A 102 -11.26 -1.42 8.76
CA VAL A 102 -10.37 -1.18 7.63
C VAL A 102 -10.85 0.10 6.95
N ILE A 103 -10.07 1.17 7.08
CA ILE A 103 -10.46 2.48 6.57
C ILE A 103 -9.66 2.87 5.32
N ARG A 104 -10.37 3.34 4.28
CA ARG A 104 -9.80 4.04 3.14
C ARG A 104 -10.48 5.39 2.98
N HIS A 105 -9.69 6.46 2.98
CA HIS A 105 -10.21 7.83 3.05
C HIS A 105 -9.43 8.80 2.14
N PRO A 106 -10.10 9.80 1.51
CA PRO A 106 -9.41 10.79 0.68
C PRO A 106 -8.54 11.78 1.47
N ALA A 107 -8.83 12.00 2.76
CA ALA A 107 -8.03 12.88 3.61
C ALA A 107 -6.88 12.11 4.27
N SER A 108 -5.66 12.64 4.14
CA SER A 108 -4.48 12.17 4.87
C SER A 108 -4.68 12.31 6.38
N GLY A 109 -4.26 11.30 7.16
CA GLY A 109 -4.40 11.27 8.61
C GLY A 109 -5.76 10.81 9.12
N ALA A 110 -6.72 10.47 8.26
CA ALA A 110 -8.04 10.01 8.68
C ALA A 110 -7.99 8.71 9.50
N ALA A 111 -7.13 7.76 9.13
CA ALA A 111 -6.92 6.53 9.86
C ALA A 111 -6.32 6.78 11.26
N GLN A 112 -5.33 7.67 11.34
CA GLN A 112 -4.71 8.10 12.59
C GLN A 112 -5.75 8.74 13.51
N ARG A 113 -6.51 9.71 12.97
CA ARG A 113 -7.56 10.39 13.74
C ARG A 113 -8.60 9.41 14.29
N LEU A 114 -8.97 8.38 13.52
CA LEU A 114 -9.90 7.35 13.99
C LEU A 114 -9.29 6.51 15.12
N ALA A 115 -8.01 6.18 15.04
CA ALA A 115 -7.31 5.36 16.03
C ALA A 115 -7.04 6.11 17.35
N ASP A 116 -6.70 7.41 17.27
CA ASP A 116 -6.40 8.25 18.44
C ASP A 116 -7.65 8.77 19.13
N SER A 117 -8.80 8.73 18.43
CA SER A 117 -10.06 9.13 19.01
C SER A 117 -10.62 8.01 19.87
N GLU A 118 -11.29 8.36 20.94
CA GLU A 118 -12.03 7.39 21.76
C GLU A 118 -13.41 7.02 21.17
N TRP A 119 -13.62 7.28 19.86
CA TRP A 119 -14.90 7.00 19.21
C TRP A 119 -15.18 5.52 19.01
N MET A 120 -14.13 4.71 18.99
CA MET A 120 -14.25 3.26 18.94
C MET A 120 -13.08 2.58 19.66
N SER A 121 -13.34 1.39 20.21
CA SER A 121 -12.35 0.59 20.94
C SER A 121 -11.60 -0.42 20.07
N GLY A 122 -12.09 -0.71 18.87
CA GLY A 122 -11.58 -1.70 17.94
C GLY A 122 -10.23 -1.33 17.32
N SER A 123 -9.65 -2.26 16.58
CA SER A 123 -8.44 -2.05 15.81
C SER A 123 -8.71 -1.24 14.53
N VAL A 124 -7.74 -0.41 14.12
CA VAL A 124 -7.82 0.36 12.86
C VAL A 124 -6.72 -0.09 11.92
N VAL A 125 -7.10 -0.38 10.67
CA VAL A 125 -6.19 -0.73 9.58
C VAL A 125 -6.32 0.30 8.46
N ASN A 126 -5.23 0.99 8.14
CA ASN A 126 -5.17 1.97 7.06
C ASN A 126 -5.06 1.25 5.69
N ALA A 127 -6.11 1.32 4.89
CA ALA A 127 -6.17 0.82 3.52
C ALA A 127 -5.96 1.93 2.46
N GLY A 128 -5.31 3.00 2.87
CA GLY A 128 -4.93 4.16 2.05
C GLY A 128 -5.66 5.43 2.44
N ASP A 129 -4.91 6.44 2.87
CA ASP A 129 -5.41 7.75 3.26
C ASP A 129 -4.72 8.88 2.48
N GLY A 130 -5.47 9.62 1.70
CA GLY A 130 -4.99 10.73 0.90
C GLY A 130 -3.75 10.40 0.07
N THR A 131 -2.73 11.24 0.17
CA THR A 131 -1.37 11.02 -0.36
C THR A 131 -0.39 10.55 0.71
N HIS A 132 -0.88 10.24 1.93
CA HIS A 132 -0.08 9.91 3.09
C HIS A 132 0.50 8.51 2.99
N GLU A 133 -0.28 7.47 3.29
CA GLU A 133 0.22 6.09 3.29
C GLU A 133 -0.81 5.04 2.86
N HIS A 134 -0.31 3.87 2.50
CA HIS A 134 -1.07 2.64 2.26
C HIS A 134 -0.25 1.44 2.76
N PRO A 135 -0.12 1.25 4.08
CA PRO A 135 0.80 0.28 4.67
C PRO A 135 0.53 -1.16 4.22
N SER A 136 -0.75 -1.55 4.10
CA SER A 136 -1.11 -2.89 3.62
C SER A 136 -0.69 -3.14 2.16
N GLN A 137 -0.60 -2.10 1.31
CA GLN A 137 -0.07 -2.24 -0.04
C GLN A 137 1.45 -2.46 -0.02
N ALA A 138 2.19 -1.71 0.79
CA ALA A 138 3.64 -1.91 0.90
C ALA A 138 3.97 -3.31 1.43
N LEU A 139 3.22 -3.81 2.42
CA LEU A 139 3.36 -5.19 2.91
C LEU A 139 3.05 -6.23 1.82
N LEU A 140 2.03 -6.01 0.99
CA LEU A 140 1.72 -6.86 -0.17
C LEU A 140 2.85 -6.84 -1.19
N ASP A 141 3.40 -5.67 -1.48
CA ASP A 141 4.51 -5.50 -2.42
C ASP A 141 5.77 -6.20 -1.90
N ALA A 142 6.13 -6.03 -0.64
CA ALA A 142 7.25 -6.73 0.00
C ALA A 142 7.05 -8.25 0.01
N PHE A 143 5.83 -8.74 0.29
CA PHE A 143 5.48 -10.16 0.18
C PHE A 143 5.68 -10.69 -1.23
N THR A 144 5.26 -9.93 -2.24
CA THR A 144 5.40 -10.30 -3.65
C THR A 144 6.87 -10.40 -4.05
N ILE A 145 7.69 -9.42 -3.64
CA ILE A 145 9.15 -9.41 -3.87
C ILE A 145 9.79 -10.66 -3.24
N ARG A 146 9.51 -10.93 -1.95
CA ARG A 146 10.03 -12.12 -1.26
C ARG A 146 9.68 -13.42 -1.98
N LYS A 147 8.43 -13.54 -2.42
CA LYS A 147 7.92 -14.74 -3.09
C LYS A 147 8.59 -14.95 -4.45
N HIS A 148 8.67 -13.91 -5.29
CA HIS A 148 9.16 -14.05 -6.65
C HIS A 148 10.69 -14.12 -6.75
N LEU A 149 11.42 -13.50 -5.83
CA LEU A 149 12.88 -13.56 -5.79
C LEU A 149 13.42 -14.67 -4.88
N GLY A 150 12.54 -15.53 -4.36
CA GLY A 150 12.94 -16.71 -3.57
C GLY A 150 13.61 -16.37 -2.23
N MET A 151 13.30 -15.20 -1.64
CA MET A 151 13.94 -14.69 -0.42
C MET A 151 13.49 -15.42 0.87
N GLY A 152 12.61 -16.38 0.78
CA GLY A 152 12.11 -17.33 1.79
C GLY A 152 12.32 -17.00 3.28
N GLY A 153 11.51 -16.13 3.88
CA GLY A 153 11.60 -15.83 5.32
C GLY A 153 12.66 -14.77 5.70
N SER A 154 13.55 -14.38 4.77
CA SER A 154 14.57 -13.34 5.00
C SER A 154 14.00 -11.93 4.83
N ASP A 155 14.77 -10.94 5.25
CA ASP A 155 14.54 -9.55 4.88
C ASP A 155 14.89 -9.31 3.39
N LEU A 156 14.90 -8.06 2.94
CA LEU A 156 15.20 -7.69 1.55
C LEU A 156 16.62 -7.13 1.39
N SER A 157 17.51 -7.44 2.33
CA SER A 157 18.90 -6.97 2.29
C SER A 157 19.59 -7.42 1.00
N GLY A 158 20.30 -6.50 0.39
CA GLY A 158 21.05 -6.72 -0.85
C GLY A 158 20.24 -6.47 -2.13
N LEU A 159 18.92 -6.29 -2.06
CA LEU A 159 18.10 -5.95 -3.23
C LEU A 159 18.20 -4.45 -3.56
N ASN A 160 18.21 -4.15 -4.85
CA ASN A 160 18.06 -2.81 -5.38
C ASN A 160 16.68 -2.68 -6.03
N VAL A 161 15.90 -1.70 -5.59
CA VAL A 161 14.52 -1.48 -6.03
C VAL A 161 14.40 -0.10 -6.65
N ALA A 162 13.91 -0.01 -7.89
CA ALA A 162 13.53 1.25 -8.51
C ALA A 162 12.02 1.46 -8.37
N ILE A 163 11.61 2.61 -7.86
CA ILE A 163 10.22 3.08 -7.87
C ILE A 163 10.14 4.22 -8.88
N VAL A 164 9.39 4.00 -9.97
CA VAL A 164 9.40 4.86 -11.15
C VAL A 164 8.04 5.50 -11.36
N GLY A 165 8.00 6.83 -11.46
CA GLY A 165 6.78 7.52 -11.86
C GLY A 165 6.38 8.67 -10.95
N ASP A 166 5.08 8.83 -10.70
CA ASP A 166 4.52 9.91 -9.89
C ASP A 166 4.74 9.65 -8.39
N ILE A 167 5.89 10.05 -7.88
CA ILE A 167 6.26 9.90 -6.46
C ILE A 167 5.48 10.90 -5.60
N LEU A 168 5.27 12.11 -6.10
CA LEU A 168 4.65 13.21 -5.35
C LEU A 168 3.25 12.87 -4.85
N HIS A 169 2.42 12.29 -5.71
CA HIS A 169 1.01 12.00 -5.40
C HIS A 169 0.78 10.56 -4.95
N SER A 170 1.84 9.72 -4.91
CA SER A 170 1.72 8.30 -4.63
C SER A 170 1.92 7.96 -3.15
N ARG A 171 0.83 7.69 -2.43
CA ARG A 171 0.90 7.06 -1.10
C ARG A 171 1.58 5.68 -1.13
N VAL A 172 1.51 4.97 -2.26
CA VAL A 172 2.16 3.66 -2.42
C VAL A 172 3.68 3.82 -2.45
N ALA A 173 4.21 4.83 -3.18
CA ALA A 173 5.63 5.12 -3.18
C ALA A 173 6.13 5.42 -1.77
N ARG A 174 5.43 6.27 -1.02
CA ARG A 174 5.79 6.65 0.35
C ARG A 174 5.89 5.44 1.28
N SER A 175 4.84 4.62 1.34
CA SER A 175 4.84 3.43 2.19
C SER A 175 5.89 2.40 1.75
N ASN A 176 6.13 2.22 0.45
CA ASN A 176 7.15 1.30 -0.05
C ASN A 176 8.57 1.77 0.27
N VAL A 177 8.87 3.06 0.12
CA VAL A 177 10.19 3.60 0.51
C VAL A 177 10.49 3.28 1.97
N LEU A 178 9.54 3.52 2.86
CA LEU A 178 9.70 3.25 4.30
C LEU A 178 9.90 1.76 4.58
N LEU A 179 9.02 0.90 4.05
CA LEU A 179 9.05 -0.53 4.35
C LEU A 179 10.26 -1.23 3.71
N LEU A 180 10.53 -0.99 2.43
CA LEU A 180 11.61 -1.66 1.72
C LEU A 180 12.97 -1.28 2.30
N SER A 181 13.17 0.00 2.66
CA SER A 181 14.39 0.44 3.34
C SER A 181 14.52 -0.17 4.74
N MET A 182 13.43 -0.24 5.51
CA MET A 182 13.40 -0.92 6.82
C MET A 182 13.79 -2.39 6.70
N LEU A 183 13.36 -3.06 5.62
CA LEU A 183 13.70 -4.45 5.33
C LEU A 183 15.10 -4.63 4.71
N GLY A 184 15.85 -3.55 4.50
CA GLY A 184 17.25 -3.59 4.07
C GLY A 184 17.48 -3.46 2.56
N ALA A 185 16.44 -3.23 1.76
CA ALA A 185 16.60 -2.95 0.34
C ALA A 185 17.13 -1.52 0.11
N LYS A 186 17.87 -1.33 -0.99
CA LYS A 186 18.27 -0.02 -1.49
C LYS A 186 17.22 0.48 -2.47
N VAL A 187 16.58 1.59 -2.15
CA VAL A 187 15.51 2.17 -2.97
C VAL A 187 16.03 3.34 -3.77
N THR A 188 15.75 3.34 -5.07
CA THR A 188 16.00 4.46 -5.98
C THR A 188 14.67 4.96 -6.53
N LEU A 189 14.38 6.24 -6.34
CA LEU A 189 13.21 6.92 -6.90
C LEU A 189 13.57 7.51 -8.25
N VAL A 190 12.82 7.17 -9.28
CA VAL A 190 13.06 7.64 -10.65
C VAL A 190 11.84 8.44 -11.11
N ALA A 191 12.00 9.75 -11.23
CA ALA A 191 10.91 10.65 -11.61
C ALA A 191 11.47 11.99 -12.17
N PRO A 192 10.68 12.74 -12.96
CA PRO A 192 11.01 14.11 -13.24
C PRO A 192 11.00 14.94 -11.94
N PRO A 193 11.80 16.02 -11.85
CA PRO A 193 11.88 16.86 -10.66
C PRO A 193 10.53 17.38 -10.17
N THR A 194 9.61 17.64 -11.08
CA THR A 194 8.25 18.13 -10.80
C THR A 194 7.35 17.10 -10.12
N LEU A 195 7.66 15.81 -10.22
CA LEU A 195 6.92 14.72 -9.58
C LEU A 195 7.61 14.17 -8.33
N LEU A 196 8.54 14.92 -7.76
CA LEU A 196 9.17 14.63 -6.48
C LEU A 196 8.64 15.58 -5.39
N PRO A 197 8.33 15.07 -4.19
CA PRO A 197 7.90 15.93 -3.09
C PRO A 197 9.05 16.82 -2.57
N VAL A 198 8.68 17.98 -2.06
CA VAL A 198 9.61 18.83 -1.32
C VAL A 198 10.16 18.04 -0.12
N GLY A 199 11.46 18.12 0.13
CA GLY A 199 12.09 17.38 1.22
C GLY A 199 12.42 15.93 0.90
N ILE A 200 12.37 15.51 -0.37
CA ILE A 200 12.66 14.13 -0.81
C ILE A 200 14.03 13.63 -0.35
N GLN A 201 15.00 14.55 -0.14
CA GLN A 201 16.34 14.23 0.36
C GLN A 201 16.34 13.65 1.79
N ASN A 202 15.24 13.81 2.53
CA ASN A 202 15.09 13.24 3.87
C ASN A 202 14.46 11.83 3.86
N TRP A 203 14.09 11.32 2.68
CA TRP A 203 13.56 9.97 2.56
C TRP A 203 14.72 8.97 2.51
N PRO A 204 14.56 7.75 3.03
CA PRO A 204 15.59 6.70 2.99
C PRO A 204 15.68 6.07 1.58
N ALA A 205 15.94 6.90 0.57
CA ALA A 205 16.02 6.51 -0.83
C ALA A 205 16.97 7.45 -1.58
N THR A 206 17.56 6.97 -2.67
CA THR A 206 18.28 7.81 -3.63
C THR A 206 17.33 8.32 -4.72
N VAL A 207 17.66 9.41 -5.37
CA VAL A 207 16.89 9.98 -6.48
C VAL A 207 17.69 9.91 -7.76
N SER A 208 17.06 9.52 -8.84
CA SER A 208 17.60 9.57 -10.20
C SER A 208 16.58 10.20 -11.14
N TYR A 209 17.08 10.92 -12.13
CA TYR A 209 16.30 11.49 -13.23
C TYR A 209 16.49 10.71 -14.54
N ASP A 210 17.34 9.68 -14.50
CA ASP A 210 17.70 8.85 -15.65
C ASP A 210 17.31 7.39 -15.37
N PHE A 211 16.23 6.95 -16.01
CA PHE A 211 15.75 5.59 -15.87
C PHE A 211 16.66 4.58 -16.56
N ASP A 212 17.26 4.96 -17.70
CA ASP A 212 18.13 4.08 -18.47
C ASP A 212 19.43 3.77 -17.72
N ALA A 213 19.94 4.72 -16.92
CA ALA A 213 21.08 4.49 -16.05
C ALA A 213 20.74 3.60 -14.83
N VAL A 214 19.50 3.57 -14.38
CA VAL A 214 19.11 2.82 -13.18
C VAL A 214 18.73 1.38 -13.50
N ILE A 215 17.99 1.14 -14.59
CA ILE A 215 17.33 -0.13 -14.89
C ILE A 215 18.27 -1.35 -14.97
N PRO A 216 19.52 -1.24 -15.46
CA PRO A 216 20.44 -2.39 -15.51
C PRO A 216 20.92 -2.86 -14.13
N HIS A 217 20.71 -2.07 -13.09
CA HIS A 217 21.29 -2.30 -11.76
C HIS A 217 20.29 -2.74 -10.70
N VAL A 218 18.99 -2.80 -11.04
CA VAL A 218 17.93 -3.11 -10.08
C VAL A 218 17.38 -4.52 -10.24
N ASP A 219 16.92 -5.07 -9.13
CA ASP A 219 16.32 -6.39 -9.04
C ASP A 219 14.79 -6.31 -9.13
N VAL A 220 14.24 -5.14 -8.81
CA VAL A 220 12.80 -4.85 -8.85
C VAL A 220 12.56 -3.48 -9.48
N VAL A 221 11.65 -3.42 -10.44
CA VAL A 221 11.14 -2.17 -11.01
C VAL A 221 9.66 -2.05 -10.62
N MET A 222 9.32 -1.05 -9.82
CA MET A 222 7.94 -0.73 -9.46
C MET A 222 7.47 0.46 -10.27
N MET A 223 6.58 0.22 -11.23
CA MET A 223 6.00 1.26 -12.07
C MET A 223 4.78 1.87 -11.41
N LEU A 224 4.80 3.17 -11.18
CA LEU A 224 3.64 3.89 -10.63
C LEU A 224 2.77 4.45 -11.76
N ARG A 225 1.46 4.44 -11.53
CA ARG A 225 0.52 5.16 -12.37
C ARG A 225 0.67 6.67 -12.15
N VAL A 226 0.63 7.45 -13.23
CA VAL A 226 0.48 8.91 -13.14
C VAL A 226 -0.93 9.23 -12.61
N GLN A 227 -1.00 9.95 -11.50
CA GLN A 227 -2.25 10.24 -10.76
C GLN A 227 -2.91 11.53 -11.30
N GLN A 228 -3.31 11.54 -12.57
CA GLN A 228 -3.87 12.74 -13.22
C GLN A 228 -5.06 13.35 -12.45
N GLU A 229 -5.86 12.52 -11.80
CA GLU A 229 -6.98 12.94 -10.97
C GLU A 229 -6.60 13.70 -9.70
N ARG A 230 -5.31 13.68 -9.32
CA ARG A 230 -4.76 14.38 -8.15
C ARG A 230 -3.90 15.59 -8.54
N MET A 231 -3.72 15.80 -9.84
CA MET A 231 -2.92 16.90 -10.36
C MET A 231 -3.80 18.12 -10.58
N SER A 232 -3.49 19.24 -9.93
CA SER A 232 -4.09 20.56 -10.20
C SER A 232 -3.37 21.32 -11.30
N ASP A 233 -2.14 20.91 -11.63
CA ASP A 233 -1.24 21.63 -12.53
C ASP A 233 -0.57 20.68 -13.55
N LEU A 234 0.10 21.27 -14.56
CA LEU A 234 0.90 20.54 -15.54
C LEU A 234 2.29 20.24 -14.97
N PHE A 235 2.49 19.01 -14.49
CA PHE A 235 3.77 18.56 -13.91
C PHE A 235 4.77 18.07 -14.97
N PHE A 236 4.33 17.86 -16.21
CA PHE A 236 5.16 17.50 -17.37
C PHE A 236 4.49 17.98 -18.66
N PRO A 237 5.26 18.25 -19.74
CA PRO A 237 4.74 18.88 -20.95
C PRO A 237 3.62 18.09 -21.63
N ASN A 238 3.76 16.76 -21.72
CA ASN A 238 2.72 15.87 -22.25
C ASN A 238 3.02 14.40 -21.89
N ALA A 239 1.98 13.55 -22.00
CA ALA A 239 2.06 12.12 -21.68
C ALA A 239 3.06 11.34 -22.57
N ARG A 240 3.27 11.77 -23.81
CA ARG A 240 4.21 11.12 -24.75
C ARG A 240 5.64 11.33 -24.31
N GLU A 241 5.98 12.54 -23.91
CA GLU A 241 7.31 12.90 -23.42
C GLU A 241 7.60 12.18 -22.11
N TYR A 242 6.64 12.21 -21.17
CA TYR A 242 6.74 11.43 -19.91
C TYR A 242 7.01 9.95 -20.20
N SER A 243 6.24 9.31 -21.09
CA SER A 243 6.42 7.90 -21.43
C SER A 243 7.76 7.61 -22.07
N ARG A 244 8.30 8.56 -22.86
CA ARG A 244 9.62 8.41 -23.48
C ARG A 244 10.74 8.35 -22.45
N TYR A 245 10.70 9.19 -21.42
CA TYR A 245 11.76 9.27 -20.40
C TYR A 245 11.57 8.30 -19.23
N PHE A 246 10.32 8.04 -18.81
CA PHE A 246 10.01 7.28 -17.59
C PHE A 246 9.15 6.05 -17.85
N GLY A 247 8.67 5.81 -19.07
CA GLY A 247 7.91 4.62 -19.41
C GLY A 247 8.77 3.37 -19.53
N LEU A 248 8.28 2.24 -19.09
CA LEU A 248 8.93 0.94 -19.34
C LEU A 248 8.51 0.43 -20.72
N ASN A 249 9.48 0.23 -21.59
CA ASN A 249 9.30 -0.29 -22.96
C ASN A 249 10.12 -1.56 -23.17
N GLY A 250 10.03 -2.16 -24.37
CA GLY A 250 10.72 -3.42 -24.69
C GLY A 250 12.24 -3.31 -24.61
N GLU A 251 12.84 -2.16 -24.98
CA GLU A 251 14.28 -1.95 -24.93
C GLU A 251 14.77 -1.89 -23.47
N ARG A 252 14.06 -1.14 -22.61
CA ARG A 252 14.35 -1.09 -21.18
C ARG A 252 14.18 -2.45 -20.50
N MET A 253 13.14 -3.20 -20.87
CA MET A 253 12.96 -4.56 -20.37
C MET A 253 14.11 -5.48 -20.77
N ALA A 254 14.64 -5.36 -21.97
CA ALA A 254 15.80 -6.13 -22.44
C ALA A 254 17.09 -5.78 -21.66
N ASN A 255 17.19 -4.58 -21.13
CA ASN A 255 18.34 -4.12 -20.34
C ASN A 255 18.22 -4.41 -18.84
N MET A 256 17.14 -5.02 -18.38
CA MET A 256 16.98 -5.43 -16.98
C MET A 256 17.94 -6.59 -16.64
N LYS A 257 18.31 -6.70 -15.36
CA LYS A 257 19.01 -7.88 -14.86
C LYS A 257 18.20 -9.16 -15.15
N SER A 258 18.90 -10.24 -15.45
CA SER A 258 18.28 -11.57 -15.50
C SER A 258 17.63 -11.89 -14.15
N GLY A 259 16.36 -12.29 -14.17
CA GLY A 259 15.58 -12.59 -12.96
C GLY A 259 14.97 -11.36 -12.26
N ALA A 260 15.23 -10.14 -12.75
CA ALA A 260 14.55 -8.95 -12.21
C ALA A 260 13.04 -9.00 -12.50
N ILE A 261 12.25 -8.43 -11.60
CA ILE A 261 10.79 -8.40 -11.72
C ILE A 261 10.26 -6.98 -11.92
N VAL A 262 9.14 -6.89 -12.64
CA VAL A 262 8.38 -5.66 -12.81
C VAL A 262 7.09 -5.75 -11.99
N MET A 263 6.81 -4.71 -11.23
CA MET A 263 5.63 -4.60 -10.39
C MET A 263 4.83 -3.34 -10.71
N HIS A 264 3.53 -3.40 -10.47
CA HIS A 264 2.61 -2.27 -10.58
C HIS A 264 1.53 -2.39 -9.51
N PRO A 265 1.20 -1.34 -8.76
CA PRO A 265 0.25 -1.43 -7.64
C PRO A 265 -1.22 -1.60 -8.08
N GLY A 266 -1.46 -1.66 -9.38
CA GLY A 266 -2.75 -1.99 -9.96
C GLY A 266 -3.56 -0.83 -10.47
#